data_17114b3de5fe0204c07b985cccf687b4
#
_entry.id   17114b3de5fe0204c07b985cccf687b4
#
_cell.length_a   1.000
_cell.length_b   1.000
_cell.length_c   1.000
_cell.angle_alpha   90.00
_cell.angle_beta   90.00
_cell.angle_gamma   90.00
#
_symmetry.space_group_name_H-M   'P 1'
#
loop_
_entity.id
_entity.type
_entity.pdbx_description
1 polymer ?
#
loop_
_entity_poly.entity_id
_entity_poly.type
_entity_poly.pdbx_seq_one_letter_code
_entity_poly.pdbx_strand_id
1 'polypeptide(L)'
;MLASAFAQAQPAVIYEPGGKSDKSFGQAAYTGAERWKQATGKPYLEFEIANAAQREQAAQRLAERGASPVVAIGFPHAAAIEKVARAYPKTMFAIVDAVVDLPNVQSFVYREHEASFLAGMAAAMASKSGKVGMVGGMDIPLVRKFACGYEQGARYANPKVEVLVNMIGSTPSAWTDPARGAELAKAQVVQGVDVVFSAAGTSGLGIMQAAKDAGILAIGVDSNQNGLHPGTILTSVLKRVDLAVYQAFKGVVPGVTALGLAEGGVDLAMDEHNAKLVTPSMRAKIDAARAQVIAGKLKVIDYTVANSCR
;
A
#
# COMPACT_ATOMS: atom_id res chain seq x y z
N MET A 1 37.61 29.45 -17.56
CA MET A 1 37.08 28.05 -17.44
C MET A 1 35.64 28.16 -16.99
N LEU A 2 34.69 27.98 -17.91
CA LEU A 2 33.26 27.89 -17.56
C LEU A 2 33.02 26.49 -17.02
N ALA A 3 32.81 26.36 -15.70
CA ALA A 3 32.33 25.14 -15.11
C ALA A 3 30.89 24.93 -15.62
N SER A 4 30.71 24.03 -16.58
CA SER A 4 29.38 23.50 -16.93
C SER A 4 28.82 22.80 -15.69
N ALA A 5 27.97 23.51 -14.97
CA ALA A 5 27.15 22.91 -13.97
C ALA A 5 26.27 21.88 -14.72
N PHE A 6 26.61 20.60 -14.63
CA PHE A 6 25.70 19.55 -15.05
C PHE A 6 24.42 19.71 -14.23
N ALA A 7 23.40 20.24 -14.88
CA ALA A 7 22.07 20.30 -14.26
C ALA A 7 21.73 18.85 -13.83
N GLN A 8 21.67 18.62 -12.52
CA GLN A 8 21.30 17.32 -11.99
C GLN A 8 19.92 16.96 -12.54
N ALA A 9 19.79 15.80 -13.17
CA ALA A 9 18.55 15.34 -13.75
C ALA A 9 17.42 15.42 -12.70
N GLN A 10 16.30 16.01 -13.09
CA GLN A 10 15.15 16.22 -12.20
C GLN A 10 14.41 14.90 -12.04
N PRO A 11 14.14 14.42 -10.82
CA PRO A 11 13.35 13.18 -10.64
C PRO A 11 11.90 13.41 -11.03
N ALA A 12 11.21 12.31 -11.38
CA ALA A 12 9.82 12.34 -11.80
C ALA A 12 9.04 11.20 -11.18
N VAL A 13 7.72 11.40 -10.98
CA VAL A 13 6.79 10.35 -10.51
C VAL A 13 5.58 10.26 -11.46
N ILE A 14 5.15 9.02 -11.75
CA ILE A 14 3.96 8.73 -12.56
C ILE A 14 2.95 8.02 -11.68
N TYR A 15 1.75 8.60 -11.55
CA TYR A 15 0.63 8.04 -10.79
C TYR A 15 -0.38 7.35 -11.70
N GLU A 16 -1.03 6.30 -11.19
CA GLU A 16 -2.22 5.67 -11.76
C GLU A 16 -3.46 6.58 -11.63
N PRO A 17 -4.57 6.28 -12.34
CA PRO A 17 -5.86 6.97 -12.12
C PRO A 17 -6.30 6.87 -10.64
N GLY A 18 -6.79 7.98 -10.09
CA GLY A 18 -7.02 8.17 -8.66
C GLY A 18 -5.95 9.08 -8.04
N GLY A 19 -4.76 9.07 -8.64
CA GLY A 19 -3.70 10.04 -8.43
C GLY A 19 -3.23 10.20 -6.99
N LYS A 20 -2.56 11.30 -6.74
CA LYS A 20 -1.97 11.67 -5.45
C LYS A 20 -2.99 12.02 -4.35
N SER A 21 -4.28 12.10 -4.68
CA SER A 21 -5.34 12.49 -3.75
C SER A 21 -6.24 11.33 -3.31
N ASP A 22 -5.87 10.08 -3.62
CA ASP A 22 -6.65 8.88 -3.32
C ASP A 22 -6.79 8.53 -1.82
N LYS A 23 -6.09 9.28 -0.96
CA LYS A 23 -6.01 9.05 0.50
C LYS A 23 -5.36 7.71 0.89
N SER A 24 -4.72 7.01 -0.05
CA SER A 24 -4.16 5.67 0.10
C SER A 24 -2.77 5.58 -0.55
N PHE A 25 -2.66 4.79 -1.62
CA PHE A 25 -1.42 4.41 -2.31
C PHE A 25 -0.75 5.58 -3.04
N GLY A 26 -1.51 6.33 -3.83
CA GLY A 26 -1.01 7.50 -4.56
C GLY A 26 -0.62 8.63 -3.62
N GLN A 27 -1.41 8.87 -2.56
CA GLN A 27 -1.06 9.85 -1.52
C GLN A 27 0.23 9.47 -0.79
N ALA A 28 0.46 8.18 -0.50
CA ALA A 28 1.72 7.75 0.12
C ALA A 28 2.91 8.08 -0.79
N ALA A 29 2.81 7.82 -2.09
CA ALA A 29 3.84 8.17 -3.06
C ALA A 29 4.10 9.69 -3.11
N TYR A 30 3.03 10.48 -3.17
CA TYR A 30 3.11 11.94 -3.14
C TYR A 30 3.80 12.46 -1.88
N THR A 31 3.46 11.90 -0.72
CA THR A 31 4.11 12.27 0.56
C THR A 31 5.62 12.04 0.50
N GLY A 32 6.07 10.96 -0.13
CA GLY A 32 7.49 10.68 -0.30
C GLY A 32 8.21 11.69 -1.19
N ALA A 33 7.59 12.07 -2.31
CA ALA A 33 8.11 13.07 -3.24
C ALA A 33 8.18 14.47 -2.59
N GLU A 34 7.12 14.89 -1.90
CA GLU A 34 7.11 16.18 -1.18
C GLU A 34 8.12 16.21 -0.03
N ARG A 35 8.28 15.10 0.72
CA ARG A 35 9.31 15.01 1.75
C ARG A 35 10.71 15.19 1.16
N TRP A 36 10.98 14.59 0.00
CA TRP A 36 12.26 14.77 -0.69
C TRP A 36 12.46 16.23 -1.15
N LYS A 37 11.43 16.84 -1.73
CA LYS A 37 11.43 18.25 -2.13
C LYS A 37 11.70 19.17 -0.94
N GLN A 38 11.04 18.96 0.18
CA GLN A 38 11.26 19.72 1.41
C GLN A 38 12.70 19.55 1.95
N ALA A 39 13.22 18.33 1.94
CA ALA A 39 14.54 18.02 2.45
C ALA A 39 15.69 18.59 1.56
N THR A 40 15.45 18.75 0.25
CA THR A 40 16.50 19.14 -0.71
C THR A 40 16.33 20.54 -1.29
N GLY A 41 15.14 21.11 -1.20
CA GLY A 41 14.76 22.36 -1.89
C GLY A 41 14.64 22.22 -3.41
N LYS A 42 14.77 20.99 -3.96
CA LYS A 42 14.78 20.74 -5.41
C LYS A 42 13.37 20.38 -5.90
N PRO A 43 12.98 20.85 -7.11
CA PRO A 43 11.72 20.44 -7.72
C PRO A 43 11.80 19.00 -8.28
N TYR A 44 10.63 18.40 -8.47
CA TYR A 44 10.45 17.15 -9.22
C TYR A 44 9.32 17.31 -10.23
N LEU A 45 9.24 16.40 -11.20
CA LEU A 45 8.14 16.33 -12.17
C LEU A 45 7.11 15.31 -11.71
N GLU A 46 5.84 15.56 -12.03
CA GLU A 46 4.78 14.60 -11.76
C GLU A 46 3.85 14.47 -12.97
N PHE A 47 3.29 13.27 -13.14
CA PHE A 47 2.32 12.98 -14.17
C PHE A 47 1.26 12.01 -13.63
N GLU A 48 0.00 12.42 -13.65
CA GLU A 48 -1.12 11.54 -13.39
C GLU A 48 -1.69 11.04 -14.72
N ILE A 49 -1.73 9.73 -14.93
CA ILE A 49 -2.35 9.17 -16.13
C ILE A 49 -3.86 9.14 -15.99
N ALA A 50 -4.58 9.43 -17.08
CA ALA A 50 -6.03 9.32 -17.12
C ALA A 50 -6.50 7.91 -17.49
N ASN A 51 -5.68 7.15 -18.20
CA ASN A 51 -6.00 5.79 -18.63
C ASN A 51 -4.74 4.96 -18.92
N ALA A 52 -4.92 3.65 -19.07
CA ALA A 52 -3.83 2.69 -19.24
C ALA A 52 -2.92 2.96 -20.46
N ALA A 53 -3.47 3.51 -21.55
CA ALA A 53 -2.70 3.76 -22.79
C ALA A 53 -1.63 4.85 -22.59
N GLN A 54 -1.77 5.68 -21.56
CA GLN A 54 -0.81 6.77 -21.30
C GLN A 54 0.45 6.31 -20.53
N ARG A 55 0.50 5.09 -19.99
CA ARG A 55 1.63 4.64 -19.16
C ARG A 55 2.98 4.72 -19.88
N GLU A 56 3.04 4.14 -21.08
CA GLU A 56 4.27 4.14 -21.89
C GLU A 56 4.63 5.57 -22.32
N GLN A 57 3.65 6.33 -22.83
CA GLN A 57 3.87 7.69 -23.28
C GLN A 57 4.36 8.63 -22.16
N ALA A 58 3.82 8.47 -20.95
CA ALA A 58 4.24 9.26 -19.79
C ALA A 58 5.72 8.98 -19.43
N ALA A 59 6.08 7.69 -19.32
CA ALA A 59 7.44 7.28 -19.02
C ALA A 59 8.43 7.76 -20.10
N GLN A 60 8.06 7.60 -21.38
CA GLN A 60 8.89 8.03 -22.49
C GLN A 60 9.10 9.54 -22.51
N ARG A 61 8.03 10.33 -22.39
CA ARG A 61 8.13 11.82 -22.36
C ARG A 61 8.99 12.34 -21.21
N LEU A 62 8.93 11.70 -20.05
CA LEU A 62 9.76 12.09 -18.92
C LEU A 62 11.24 11.75 -19.17
N ALA A 63 11.54 10.58 -19.73
CA ALA A 63 12.90 10.20 -20.11
C ALA A 63 13.47 11.14 -21.20
N GLU A 64 12.67 11.46 -22.24
CA GLU A 64 13.03 12.41 -23.30
C GLU A 64 13.34 13.82 -22.78
N ARG A 65 12.67 14.23 -21.69
CA ARG A 65 12.94 15.49 -20.99
C ARG A 65 14.18 15.44 -20.10
N GLY A 66 14.86 14.30 -20.05
CA GLY A 66 16.03 14.10 -19.21
C GLY A 66 15.71 13.90 -17.72
N ALA A 67 14.46 13.54 -17.38
CA ALA A 67 14.12 13.19 -16.00
C ALA A 67 14.84 11.90 -15.59
N SER A 68 15.42 11.90 -14.40
CA SER A 68 16.04 10.71 -13.80
C SER A 68 16.21 10.91 -12.29
N PRO A 69 15.71 9.97 -11.46
CA PRO A 69 14.93 8.78 -11.83
C PRO A 69 13.49 9.12 -12.25
N VAL A 70 12.88 8.20 -13.02
CA VAL A 70 11.44 8.17 -13.29
C VAL A 70 10.84 7.05 -12.45
N VAL A 71 9.98 7.40 -11.50
CA VAL A 71 9.35 6.45 -10.56
C VAL A 71 7.91 6.19 -10.98
N ALA A 72 7.56 4.96 -11.28
CA ALA A 72 6.21 4.53 -11.65
C ALA A 72 5.50 3.88 -10.46
N ILE A 73 4.31 4.38 -10.13
CA ILE A 73 3.55 3.98 -8.96
C ILE A 73 2.50 2.94 -9.35
N GLY A 74 2.81 1.67 -9.08
CA GLY A 74 1.91 0.54 -9.25
C GLY A 74 2.32 -0.46 -10.34
N PHE A 75 1.96 -1.72 -10.08
CA PHE A 75 2.29 -2.86 -10.94
C PHE A 75 1.85 -2.73 -12.42
N PRO A 76 0.77 -2.00 -12.75
CA PRO A 76 0.33 -1.92 -14.15
C PRO A 76 1.32 -1.19 -15.08
N HIS A 77 2.29 -0.48 -14.51
CA HIS A 77 3.35 0.18 -15.28
C HIS A 77 4.47 -0.78 -15.74
N ALA A 78 4.50 -2.04 -15.32
CA ALA A 78 5.65 -2.94 -15.52
C ALA A 78 6.08 -3.05 -16.99
N ALA A 79 5.15 -3.37 -17.89
CA ALA A 79 5.46 -3.50 -19.33
C ALA A 79 5.93 -2.17 -19.97
N ALA A 80 5.32 -1.05 -19.55
CA ALA A 80 5.70 0.28 -20.02
C ALA A 80 7.12 0.66 -19.56
N ILE A 81 7.42 0.44 -18.27
CA ILE A 81 8.76 0.71 -17.71
C ILE A 81 9.80 -0.20 -18.35
N GLU A 82 9.52 -1.50 -18.53
CA GLU A 82 10.45 -2.42 -19.19
C GLU A 82 10.81 -1.93 -20.61
N LYS A 83 9.80 -1.57 -21.41
CA LYS A 83 10.01 -1.09 -22.79
C LYS A 83 10.80 0.21 -22.81
N VAL A 84 10.41 1.20 -22.01
CA VAL A 84 11.05 2.52 -21.99
C VAL A 84 12.45 2.45 -21.39
N ALA A 85 12.68 1.67 -20.33
CA ALA A 85 14.00 1.54 -19.73
C ALA A 85 15.02 0.90 -20.68
N ARG A 86 14.61 -0.06 -21.53
CA ARG A 86 15.45 -0.59 -22.61
C ARG A 86 15.82 0.47 -23.65
N ALA A 87 14.88 1.34 -24.02
CA ALA A 87 15.08 2.40 -25.00
C ALA A 87 15.94 3.56 -24.45
N TYR A 88 15.90 3.79 -23.13
CA TYR A 88 16.62 4.88 -22.47
C TYR A 88 17.60 4.36 -21.39
N PRO A 89 18.69 3.66 -21.78
CA PRO A 89 19.58 2.96 -20.83
C PRO A 89 20.37 3.89 -19.90
N LYS A 90 20.42 5.20 -20.20
CA LYS A 90 21.06 6.21 -19.35
C LYS A 90 20.11 6.83 -18.31
N THR A 91 18.81 6.61 -18.46
CA THR A 91 17.78 7.05 -17.50
C THR A 91 17.60 5.98 -16.44
N MET A 92 17.59 6.39 -15.19
CA MET A 92 17.27 5.49 -14.08
C MET A 92 15.75 5.45 -13.87
N PHE A 93 15.23 4.28 -13.61
CA PHE A 93 13.80 4.05 -13.33
C PHE A 93 13.61 3.37 -11.98
N ALA A 94 12.45 3.58 -11.40
CA ALA A 94 11.99 2.75 -10.29
C ALA A 94 10.51 2.39 -10.51
N ILE A 95 10.11 1.23 -10.01
CA ILE A 95 8.73 0.77 -10.06
C ILE A 95 8.31 0.23 -8.69
N VAL A 96 7.05 0.50 -8.33
CA VAL A 96 6.42 0.00 -7.10
C VAL A 96 5.45 -1.12 -7.45
N ASP A 97 5.48 -2.22 -6.68
CA ASP A 97 4.59 -3.38 -6.78
C ASP A 97 4.78 -4.28 -8.02
N ALA A 98 5.90 -4.14 -8.71
CA ALA A 98 6.27 -5.06 -9.77
C ALA A 98 7.79 -5.24 -9.82
N VAL A 99 8.23 -6.32 -10.48
CA VAL A 99 9.64 -6.58 -10.76
C VAL A 99 9.90 -6.38 -12.25
N VAL A 100 10.86 -5.50 -12.56
CA VAL A 100 11.41 -5.29 -13.91
C VAL A 100 12.92 -5.49 -13.81
N ASP A 101 13.42 -6.61 -14.36
CA ASP A 101 14.81 -7.01 -14.28
C ASP A 101 15.65 -6.36 -15.38
N LEU A 102 16.08 -5.13 -15.14
CA LEU A 102 16.93 -4.34 -16.02
C LEU A 102 17.98 -3.57 -15.23
N PRO A 103 19.18 -3.32 -15.81
CA PRO A 103 20.32 -2.73 -15.10
C PRO A 103 20.11 -1.25 -14.70
N ASN A 104 19.05 -0.61 -15.17
CA ASN A 104 18.68 0.76 -14.85
C ASN A 104 17.32 0.86 -14.15
N VAL A 105 16.79 -0.25 -13.58
CA VAL A 105 15.51 -0.28 -12.88
C VAL A 105 15.67 -0.79 -11.46
N GLN A 106 15.11 -0.06 -10.49
CA GLN A 106 14.89 -0.51 -9.12
C GLN A 106 13.43 -0.91 -8.94
N SER A 107 13.17 -2.11 -8.47
CA SER A 107 11.85 -2.66 -8.23
C SER A 107 11.59 -2.74 -6.72
N PHE A 108 10.60 -1.98 -6.24
CA PHE A 108 10.18 -2.02 -4.84
C PHE A 108 8.98 -2.97 -4.70
N VAL A 109 9.14 -4.00 -3.89
CA VAL A 109 8.08 -4.95 -3.53
C VAL A 109 7.92 -4.99 -2.02
N TYR A 110 6.72 -5.34 -1.53
CA TYR A 110 6.42 -5.28 -0.11
C TYR A 110 6.02 -6.64 0.44
N ARG A 111 6.28 -6.85 1.73
CA ARG A 111 5.76 -7.98 2.50
C ARG A 111 4.48 -7.58 3.24
N GLU A 112 3.44 -7.23 2.48
CA GLU A 112 2.16 -6.72 3.00
C GLU A 112 1.49 -7.70 3.96
N HIS A 113 1.70 -9.00 3.76
CA HIS A 113 1.20 -10.04 4.66
C HIS A 113 1.68 -9.87 6.10
N GLU A 114 2.88 -9.33 6.32
CA GLU A 114 3.43 -9.14 7.66
C GLU A 114 2.64 -8.09 8.47
N ALA A 115 2.37 -6.90 7.91
CA ALA A 115 1.58 -5.87 8.59
C ALA A 115 0.10 -6.22 8.61
N SER A 116 -0.42 -6.89 7.56
CA SER A 116 -1.79 -7.38 7.54
C SER A 116 -2.04 -8.44 8.63
N PHE A 117 -1.04 -9.25 8.94
CA PHE A 117 -1.10 -10.17 10.09
C PHE A 117 -1.32 -9.40 11.40
N LEU A 118 -0.56 -8.36 11.64
CA LEU A 118 -0.74 -7.52 12.83
C LEU A 118 -2.12 -6.84 12.86
N ALA A 119 -2.64 -6.42 11.69
CA ALA A 119 -3.97 -5.86 11.55
C ALA A 119 -5.07 -6.88 11.84
N GLY A 120 -4.90 -8.12 11.37
CA GLY A 120 -5.80 -9.24 11.69
C GLY A 120 -5.85 -9.54 13.20
N MET A 121 -4.69 -9.50 13.87
CA MET A 121 -4.64 -9.62 15.34
C MET A 121 -5.43 -8.48 15.99
N ALA A 122 -5.21 -7.23 15.56
CA ALA A 122 -5.92 -6.08 16.10
C ALA A 122 -7.43 -6.23 15.92
N ALA A 123 -7.89 -6.63 14.73
CA ALA A 123 -9.28 -6.84 14.41
C ALA A 123 -9.93 -7.90 15.31
N ALA A 124 -9.31 -9.09 15.42
CA ALA A 124 -9.84 -10.18 16.23
C ALA A 124 -9.88 -9.85 17.73
N MET A 125 -8.93 -9.04 18.22
CA MET A 125 -8.93 -8.58 19.61
C MET A 125 -9.96 -7.47 19.89
N ALA A 126 -10.30 -6.65 18.88
CA ALA A 126 -11.29 -5.58 19.01
C ALA A 126 -12.73 -6.07 18.76
N SER A 127 -12.89 -7.15 17.99
CA SER A 127 -14.19 -7.72 17.63
C SER A 127 -14.94 -8.24 18.86
N LYS A 128 -16.21 -7.89 18.93
CA LYS A 128 -17.16 -8.40 19.95
C LYS A 128 -18.01 -9.55 19.43
N SER A 129 -18.27 -9.57 18.12
CA SER A 129 -19.06 -10.60 17.45
C SER A 129 -18.25 -11.88 17.20
N GLY A 130 -16.92 -11.80 17.20
CA GLY A 130 -16.05 -12.87 16.72
C GLY A 130 -16.01 -12.99 15.20
N LYS A 131 -16.55 -12.02 14.46
CA LYS A 131 -16.55 -11.97 13.00
C LYS A 131 -15.86 -10.70 12.50
N VAL A 132 -14.82 -10.88 11.70
CA VAL A 132 -14.08 -9.79 11.11
C VAL A 132 -14.11 -9.90 9.58
N GLY A 133 -14.02 -8.77 8.89
CA GLY A 133 -14.12 -8.72 7.45
C GLY A 133 -12.92 -8.09 6.78
N MET A 134 -12.75 -8.36 5.50
CA MET A 134 -11.88 -7.62 4.60
C MET A 134 -12.61 -7.38 3.27
N VAL A 135 -12.50 -6.17 2.77
CA VAL A 135 -12.89 -5.84 1.39
C VAL A 135 -11.64 -5.36 0.67
N GLY A 136 -11.19 -6.17 -0.30
CA GLY A 136 -10.06 -5.85 -1.17
C GLY A 136 -10.52 -5.21 -2.48
N GLY A 137 -9.63 -4.49 -3.13
CA GLY A 137 -9.90 -3.89 -4.44
C GLY A 137 -9.98 -4.94 -5.54
N MET A 138 -8.93 -5.05 -6.34
CA MET A 138 -8.86 -6.02 -7.44
C MET A 138 -8.46 -7.41 -6.94
N ASP A 139 -9.15 -8.47 -7.41
CA ASP A 139 -8.82 -9.86 -7.08
C ASP A 139 -7.56 -10.33 -7.82
N ILE A 140 -6.42 -10.06 -7.24
CA ILE A 140 -5.10 -10.44 -7.75
C ILE A 140 -4.20 -10.96 -6.61
N PRO A 141 -3.15 -11.73 -6.91
CA PRO A 141 -2.26 -12.28 -5.88
C PRO A 141 -1.69 -11.26 -4.91
N LEU A 142 -1.38 -10.04 -5.38
CA LEU A 142 -0.92 -8.93 -4.55
C LEU A 142 -1.94 -8.57 -3.45
N VAL A 143 -3.24 -8.46 -3.79
CA VAL A 143 -4.28 -8.12 -2.82
C VAL A 143 -4.62 -9.31 -1.93
N ARG A 144 -4.55 -10.54 -2.48
CA ARG A 144 -4.69 -11.77 -1.69
C ARG A 144 -3.59 -11.92 -0.65
N LYS A 145 -2.42 -11.32 -0.84
CA LYS A 145 -1.35 -11.25 0.17
C LYS A 145 -1.81 -10.51 1.43
N PHE A 146 -2.52 -9.38 1.27
CA PHE A 146 -3.15 -8.68 2.41
C PHE A 146 -4.19 -9.55 3.10
N ALA A 147 -5.10 -10.16 2.34
CA ALA A 147 -6.15 -11.01 2.87
C ALA A 147 -5.59 -12.20 3.65
N CYS A 148 -4.58 -12.85 3.10
CA CYS A 148 -3.92 -13.99 3.69
C CYS A 148 -3.23 -13.64 5.02
N GLY A 149 -2.47 -12.55 5.04
CA GLY A 149 -1.86 -12.06 6.27
C GLY A 149 -2.90 -11.73 7.33
N TYR A 150 -3.95 -11.00 6.94
CA TYR A 150 -5.05 -10.63 7.84
C TYR A 150 -5.76 -11.85 8.45
N GLU A 151 -6.12 -12.84 7.64
CA GLU A 151 -6.76 -14.09 8.13
C GLU A 151 -5.85 -14.83 9.11
N GLN A 152 -4.57 -14.98 8.79
CA GLN A 152 -3.61 -15.64 9.67
C GLN A 152 -3.48 -14.91 11.01
N GLY A 153 -3.37 -13.58 10.99
CA GLY A 153 -3.27 -12.77 12.21
C GLY A 153 -4.53 -12.82 13.06
N ALA A 154 -5.70 -12.75 12.42
CA ALA A 154 -6.97 -12.85 13.12
C ALA A 154 -7.11 -14.20 13.84
N ARG A 155 -6.81 -15.31 13.15
CA ARG A 155 -6.84 -16.67 13.75
C ARG A 155 -5.76 -16.90 14.79
N TYR A 156 -4.60 -16.26 14.65
CA TYR A 156 -3.54 -16.30 15.66
C TYR A 156 -3.98 -15.66 16.98
N ALA A 157 -4.69 -14.53 16.91
CA ALA A 157 -5.20 -13.86 18.10
C ALA A 157 -6.47 -14.53 18.68
N ASN A 158 -7.35 -15.06 17.83
CA ASN A 158 -8.55 -15.78 18.21
C ASN A 158 -8.79 -16.95 17.22
N PRO A 159 -8.46 -18.20 17.61
CA PRO A 159 -8.64 -19.37 16.74
C PRO A 159 -10.10 -19.66 16.31
N LYS A 160 -11.08 -19.05 16.99
CA LYS A 160 -12.52 -19.21 16.68
C LYS A 160 -13.08 -18.08 15.83
N VAL A 161 -12.26 -17.08 15.46
CA VAL A 161 -12.72 -15.95 14.66
C VAL A 161 -13.17 -16.40 13.27
N GLU A 162 -14.29 -15.87 12.83
CA GLU A 162 -14.76 -16.00 11.46
C GLU A 162 -14.23 -14.82 10.64
N VAL A 163 -13.60 -15.10 9.50
CA VAL A 163 -13.03 -14.08 8.61
C VAL A 163 -13.73 -14.11 7.27
N LEU A 164 -14.36 -13.00 6.89
CA LEU A 164 -15.06 -12.83 5.61
C LEU A 164 -14.19 -11.99 4.69
N VAL A 165 -13.91 -12.47 3.48
CA VAL A 165 -13.12 -11.76 2.48
C VAL A 165 -13.93 -11.60 1.19
N ASN A 166 -14.07 -10.36 0.73
CA ASN A 166 -14.67 -10.02 -0.56
C ASN A 166 -13.71 -9.15 -1.36
N MET A 167 -13.78 -9.27 -2.69
CA MET A 167 -13.08 -8.38 -3.62
C MET A 167 -14.11 -7.54 -4.39
N ILE A 168 -13.77 -6.26 -4.63
CA ILE A 168 -14.66 -5.33 -5.34
C ILE A 168 -14.83 -5.76 -6.79
N GLY A 169 -13.76 -6.24 -7.41
CA GLY A 169 -13.80 -6.72 -8.78
C GLY A 169 -12.50 -7.34 -9.26
N SER A 170 -12.41 -7.63 -10.55
CA SER A 170 -11.24 -8.22 -11.21
C SER A 170 -10.58 -7.28 -12.22
N THR A 171 -11.04 -6.03 -12.32
CA THR A 171 -10.53 -5.01 -13.23
C THR A 171 -10.05 -3.77 -12.47
N PRO A 172 -9.24 -2.90 -13.08
CA PRO A 172 -8.73 -1.69 -12.41
C PRO A 172 -9.78 -0.74 -11.85
N SER A 173 -11.04 -0.77 -12.35
CA SER A 173 -12.15 0.01 -11.78
C SER A 173 -12.42 -0.31 -10.31
N ALA A 174 -12.01 -1.50 -9.84
CA ALA A 174 -12.12 -1.89 -8.44
C ALA A 174 -11.38 -0.95 -7.46
N TRP A 175 -10.44 -0.14 -7.95
CA TRP A 175 -9.71 0.81 -7.14
C TRP A 175 -10.42 2.16 -6.96
N THR A 176 -11.44 2.45 -7.81
CA THR A 176 -12.10 3.77 -7.90
C THR A 176 -13.63 3.67 -7.84
N ASP A 177 -14.16 2.67 -7.16
CA ASP A 177 -15.60 2.44 -6.95
C ASP A 177 -15.98 2.41 -5.45
N PRO A 178 -16.05 3.58 -4.79
CA PRO A 178 -16.44 3.66 -3.38
C PRO A 178 -17.87 3.14 -3.12
N ALA A 179 -18.77 3.26 -4.09
CA ALA A 179 -20.15 2.78 -3.95
C ALA A 179 -20.16 1.26 -3.80
N ARG A 180 -19.47 0.53 -4.68
CA ARG A 180 -19.34 -0.93 -4.59
C ARG A 180 -18.61 -1.36 -3.33
N GLY A 181 -17.58 -0.62 -2.92
CA GLY A 181 -16.89 -0.85 -1.64
C GLY A 181 -17.85 -0.78 -0.45
N ALA A 182 -18.69 0.26 -0.41
CA ALA A 182 -19.69 0.45 0.64
C ALA A 182 -20.74 -0.67 0.65
N GLU A 183 -21.24 -1.11 -0.52
CA GLU A 183 -22.20 -2.22 -0.63
C GLU A 183 -21.63 -3.52 -0.02
N LEU A 184 -20.38 -3.87 -0.35
CA LEU A 184 -19.75 -5.07 0.20
C LEU A 184 -19.52 -4.98 1.70
N ALA A 185 -19.10 -3.82 2.21
CA ALA A 185 -18.96 -3.60 3.65
C ALA A 185 -20.31 -3.75 4.36
N LYS A 186 -21.39 -3.15 3.85
CA LYS A 186 -22.75 -3.31 4.39
C LYS A 186 -23.21 -4.77 4.38
N ALA A 187 -22.91 -5.52 3.31
CA ALA A 187 -23.24 -6.94 3.24
C ALA A 187 -22.50 -7.76 4.30
N GLN A 188 -21.24 -7.43 4.61
CA GLN A 188 -20.50 -8.06 5.72
C GLN A 188 -21.08 -7.68 7.08
N VAL A 189 -21.50 -6.42 7.28
CA VAL A 189 -22.19 -5.97 8.52
C VAL A 189 -23.45 -6.81 8.78
N VAL A 190 -24.27 -7.03 7.74
CA VAL A 190 -25.48 -7.88 7.84
C VAL A 190 -25.13 -9.32 8.26
N GLN A 191 -23.93 -9.81 7.91
CA GLN A 191 -23.45 -11.12 8.34
C GLN A 191 -22.83 -11.12 9.74
N GLY A 192 -22.82 -9.97 10.42
CA GLY A 192 -22.34 -9.80 11.78
C GLY A 192 -20.87 -9.38 11.91
N VAL A 193 -20.22 -8.95 10.84
CA VAL A 193 -18.88 -8.36 10.90
C VAL A 193 -18.94 -7.05 11.69
N ASP A 194 -18.04 -6.89 12.66
CA ASP A 194 -17.92 -5.68 13.48
C ASP A 194 -16.54 -4.99 13.39
N VAL A 195 -15.62 -5.56 12.60
CA VAL A 195 -14.36 -4.91 12.20
C VAL A 195 -14.09 -5.23 10.73
N VAL A 196 -13.95 -4.24 9.85
CA VAL A 196 -13.68 -4.45 8.41
C VAL A 196 -12.33 -3.83 7.99
N PHE A 197 -11.48 -4.62 7.35
CA PHE A 197 -10.24 -4.14 6.74
C PHE A 197 -10.49 -3.70 5.29
N SER A 198 -10.07 -2.48 4.95
CA SER A 198 -10.28 -1.83 3.66
C SER A 198 -8.97 -1.76 2.87
N ALA A 199 -8.67 -2.76 2.02
CA ALA A 199 -7.48 -2.77 1.17
C ALA A 199 -7.88 -2.52 -0.30
N ALA A 200 -8.35 -1.30 -0.62
CA ALA A 200 -9.06 -1.04 -1.86
C ALA A 200 -8.82 0.36 -2.50
N GLY A 201 -7.71 1.04 -2.17
CA GLY A 201 -7.43 2.36 -2.72
C GLY A 201 -8.55 3.37 -2.44
N THR A 202 -8.94 4.18 -3.44
CA THR A 202 -10.05 5.14 -3.30
C THR A 202 -11.38 4.50 -2.94
N SER A 203 -11.63 3.26 -3.41
CA SER A 203 -12.84 2.50 -3.05
C SER A 203 -12.96 2.25 -1.55
N GLY A 204 -11.84 2.26 -0.85
CA GLY A 204 -11.76 2.13 0.61
C GLY A 204 -12.47 3.24 1.36
N LEU A 205 -12.61 4.43 0.79
CA LEU A 205 -13.35 5.54 1.41
C LEU A 205 -14.82 5.17 1.63
N GLY A 206 -15.43 4.47 0.66
CA GLY A 206 -16.80 3.98 0.80
C GLY A 206 -16.94 2.89 1.86
N ILE A 207 -15.95 1.99 1.97
CA ILE A 207 -15.92 0.94 3.00
C ILE A 207 -15.85 1.56 4.39
N MET A 208 -14.92 2.50 4.61
CA MET A 208 -14.75 3.17 5.90
C MET A 208 -15.97 4.03 6.27
N GLN A 209 -16.61 4.69 5.29
CA GLN A 209 -17.84 5.43 5.53
C GLN A 209 -18.98 4.48 5.94
N ALA A 210 -19.15 3.35 5.24
CA ALA A 210 -20.15 2.35 5.60
C ALA A 210 -19.93 1.75 6.99
N ALA A 211 -18.67 1.51 7.38
CA ALA A 211 -18.33 1.07 8.74
C ALA A 211 -18.71 2.10 9.80
N LYS A 212 -18.41 3.39 9.56
CA LYS A 212 -18.81 4.49 10.44
C LYS A 212 -20.32 4.56 10.60
N ASP A 213 -21.06 4.51 9.50
CA ASP A 213 -22.53 4.60 9.49
C ASP A 213 -23.17 3.42 10.23
N ALA A 214 -22.54 2.24 10.17
CA ALA A 214 -22.97 1.04 10.88
C ALA A 214 -22.51 0.96 12.34
N GLY A 215 -21.68 1.90 12.80
CA GLY A 215 -21.12 1.89 14.15
C GLY A 215 -20.14 0.77 14.42
N ILE A 216 -19.50 0.21 13.38
CA ILE A 216 -18.46 -0.80 13.49
C ILE A 216 -17.07 -0.20 13.29
N LEU A 217 -16.01 -0.97 13.57
CA LEU A 217 -14.64 -0.52 13.34
C LEU A 217 -14.17 -0.80 11.90
N ALA A 218 -13.26 0.04 11.42
CA ALA A 218 -12.57 -0.18 10.17
C ALA A 218 -11.05 -0.17 10.35
N ILE A 219 -10.32 -0.77 9.40
CA ILE A 219 -8.86 -0.69 9.27
C ILE A 219 -8.54 -0.10 7.91
N GLY A 220 -7.70 0.93 7.89
CA GLY A 220 -7.23 1.60 6.69
C GLY A 220 -6.03 0.91 6.04
N VAL A 221 -5.57 1.44 4.88
CA VAL A 221 -4.46 0.86 4.11
C VAL A 221 -3.57 1.93 3.47
N ASP A 222 -2.33 1.55 3.18
CA ASP A 222 -1.26 2.31 2.52
C ASP A 222 -0.79 3.53 3.32
N SER A 223 -1.62 4.57 3.38
CA SER A 223 -1.40 5.78 4.17
C SER A 223 -2.04 5.66 5.56
N ASN A 224 -1.63 6.52 6.49
CA ASN A 224 -2.33 6.65 7.76
C ASN A 224 -3.71 7.29 7.54
N GLN A 225 -4.74 6.49 7.60
CA GLN A 225 -6.15 6.87 7.41
C GLN A 225 -6.89 7.04 8.74
N ASN A 226 -6.23 6.89 9.89
CA ASN A 226 -6.85 6.94 11.22
C ASN A 226 -7.66 8.23 11.43
N GLY A 227 -7.17 9.36 10.92
CA GLY A 227 -7.82 10.66 11.01
C GLY A 227 -9.03 10.88 10.09
N LEU A 228 -9.33 9.97 9.14
CA LEU A 228 -10.50 10.12 8.26
C LEU A 228 -11.83 9.97 9.02
N HIS A 229 -11.86 9.03 9.96
CA HIS A 229 -13.02 8.78 10.82
C HIS A 229 -12.56 8.47 12.25
N PRO A 230 -12.18 9.50 13.06
CA PRO A 230 -11.74 9.31 14.42
C PRO A 230 -12.79 8.53 15.24
N GLY A 231 -12.34 7.52 16.00
CA GLY A 231 -13.21 6.64 16.77
C GLY A 231 -13.83 5.47 15.97
N THR A 232 -13.63 5.44 14.64
CA THR A 232 -14.04 4.33 13.77
C THR A 232 -12.84 3.55 13.24
N ILE A 233 -11.75 4.24 12.87
CA ILE A 233 -10.57 3.59 12.32
C ILE A 233 -9.70 3.05 13.45
N LEU A 234 -9.69 1.72 13.59
CA LEU A 234 -8.91 1.00 14.60
C LEU A 234 -7.41 1.18 14.41
N THR A 235 -6.95 1.11 13.18
CA THR A 235 -5.57 1.35 12.73
C THR A 235 -5.53 1.42 11.21
N SER A 236 -4.35 1.70 10.64
CA SER A 236 -4.11 1.59 9.19
C SER A 236 -2.89 0.71 8.94
N VAL A 237 -3.00 -0.22 7.99
CA VAL A 237 -1.87 -1.00 7.47
C VAL A 237 -1.04 -0.08 6.59
N LEU A 238 0.04 0.41 7.11
CA LEU A 238 0.96 1.28 6.37
C LEU A 238 1.72 0.47 5.33
N LYS A 239 1.74 0.95 4.10
CA LYS A 239 2.62 0.51 3.02
C LYS A 239 3.45 1.71 2.61
N ARG A 240 4.73 1.68 2.96
CA ARG A 240 5.61 2.85 2.93
C ARG A 240 6.11 3.17 1.52
N VAL A 241 5.15 3.42 0.60
CA VAL A 241 5.45 3.90 -0.76
C VAL A 241 6.15 5.26 -0.71
N ASP A 242 5.87 6.06 0.31
CA ASP A 242 6.59 7.29 0.62
C ASP A 242 8.09 7.06 0.80
N LEU A 243 8.46 5.96 1.47
CA LEU A 243 9.87 5.58 1.65
C LEU A 243 10.51 5.18 0.32
N ALA A 244 9.81 4.37 -0.50
CA ALA A 244 10.32 3.95 -1.81
C ALA A 244 10.56 5.13 -2.75
N VAL A 245 9.60 6.06 -2.87
CA VAL A 245 9.76 7.26 -3.71
C VAL A 245 10.88 8.16 -3.18
N TYR A 246 10.93 8.39 -1.87
CA TYR A 246 11.99 9.18 -1.26
C TYR A 246 13.37 8.57 -1.51
N GLN A 247 13.51 7.25 -1.36
CA GLN A 247 14.77 6.53 -1.61
C GLN A 247 15.17 6.61 -3.09
N ALA A 248 14.23 6.33 -4.01
CA ALA A 248 14.48 6.41 -5.44
C ALA A 248 14.94 7.80 -5.87
N PHE A 249 14.33 8.87 -5.33
CA PHE A 249 14.72 10.25 -5.62
C PHE A 249 16.11 10.61 -5.06
N LYS A 250 16.58 9.92 -4.02
CA LYS A 250 17.96 10.06 -3.53
C LYS A 250 18.98 9.34 -4.41
N GLY A 251 18.56 8.27 -5.08
CA GLY A 251 19.39 7.49 -5.98
C GLY A 251 18.86 6.07 -6.14
N VAL A 252 18.65 5.66 -7.37
CA VAL A 252 18.19 4.32 -7.73
C VAL A 252 19.34 3.32 -7.58
N VAL A 253 19.04 2.22 -6.90
CA VAL A 253 19.91 1.04 -6.83
C VAL A 253 19.22 -0.09 -7.60
N PRO A 254 19.67 -0.43 -8.82
CA PRO A 254 19.00 -1.43 -9.65
C PRO A 254 18.83 -2.78 -8.95
N GLY A 255 17.77 -3.50 -9.32
CA GLY A 255 17.40 -4.78 -8.72
C GLY A 255 16.17 -4.69 -7.84
N VAL A 256 15.92 -5.74 -7.07
CA VAL A 256 14.72 -5.88 -6.23
C VAL A 256 15.00 -5.43 -4.80
N THR A 257 14.20 -4.50 -4.31
CA THR A 257 14.18 -4.05 -2.91
C THR A 257 12.89 -4.55 -2.26
N ALA A 258 12.98 -5.55 -1.40
CA ALA A 258 11.83 -6.09 -0.66
C ALA A 258 11.71 -5.39 0.70
N LEU A 259 10.55 -4.82 0.97
CA LEU A 259 10.27 -3.98 2.13
C LEU A 259 9.19 -4.63 3.02
N GLY A 260 9.59 -5.14 4.18
CA GLY A 260 8.72 -5.70 5.20
C GLY A 260 8.74 -4.92 6.51
N LEU A 261 8.34 -5.56 7.61
CA LEU A 261 8.42 -4.99 8.96
C LEU A 261 9.87 -4.68 9.37
N ALA A 262 10.81 -5.55 9.02
CA ALA A 262 12.23 -5.41 9.38
C ALA A 262 12.87 -4.18 8.71
N GLU A 263 12.47 -3.88 7.47
CA GLU A 263 12.95 -2.72 6.71
C GLU A 263 12.11 -1.45 6.94
N GLY A 264 11.09 -1.53 7.80
CA GLY A 264 10.16 -0.42 8.03
C GLY A 264 9.32 -0.08 6.79
N GLY A 265 9.16 -1.02 5.85
CA GLY A 265 8.40 -0.86 4.63
C GLY A 265 6.91 -1.05 4.80
N VAL A 266 6.50 -1.77 5.84
CA VAL A 266 5.11 -1.95 6.26
C VAL A 266 5.02 -1.86 7.78
N ASP A 267 3.88 -1.42 8.31
CA ASP A 267 3.60 -1.39 9.76
C ASP A 267 2.11 -1.09 10.03
N LEU A 268 1.74 -0.92 11.29
CA LEU A 268 0.46 -0.36 11.71
C LEU A 268 0.60 1.10 12.17
N ALA A 269 -0.31 1.95 11.75
CA ALA A 269 -0.39 3.32 12.25
C ALA A 269 -0.92 3.35 13.68
N MET A 270 -0.18 4.05 14.55
CA MET A 270 -0.57 4.28 15.96
C MET A 270 -0.39 5.77 16.28
N ASP A 271 -1.49 6.44 16.55
CA ASP A 271 -1.54 7.88 16.80
C ASP A 271 -2.68 8.26 17.78
N GLU A 272 -2.91 9.54 17.96
CA GLU A 272 -3.95 10.08 18.83
C GLU A 272 -5.37 9.70 18.41
N HIS A 273 -5.63 9.45 17.13
CA HIS A 273 -6.97 9.13 16.60
C HIS A 273 -7.42 7.72 16.98
N ASN A 274 -6.48 6.78 17.15
CA ASN A 274 -6.79 5.40 17.52
C ASN A 274 -6.32 4.99 18.94
N ALA A 275 -5.72 5.91 19.70
CA ALA A 275 -5.18 5.63 21.03
C ALA A 275 -6.23 5.08 22.03
N LYS A 276 -7.51 5.43 21.85
CA LYS A 276 -8.62 4.89 22.69
C LYS A 276 -9.15 3.55 22.21
N LEU A 277 -8.91 3.18 20.96
CA LEU A 277 -9.38 1.93 20.35
C LEU A 277 -8.39 0.79 20.55
N VAL A 278 -7.09 1.08 20.45
CA VAL A 278 -6.02 0.11 20.66
C VAL A 278 -5.60 0.15 22.12
N THR A 279 -6.12 -0.81 22.91
CA THR A 279 -5.79 -0.87 24.34
C THR A 279 -4.30 -1.18 24.57
N PRO A 280 -3.73 -0.83 25.75
CA PRO A 280 -2.34 -1.19 26.09
C PRO A 280 -2.05 -2.68 25.97
N SER A 281 -3.02 -3.55 26.33
CA SER A 281 -2.90 -5.00 26.20
C SER A 281 -2.86 -5.45 24.71
N MET A 282 -3.71 -4.87 23.86
CA MET A 282 -3.65 -5.13 22.41
C MET A 282 -2.31 -4.69 21.83
N ARG A 283 -1.86 -3.50 22.18
CA ARG A 283 -0.58 -2.95 21.74
C ARG A 283 0.58 -3.86 22.10
N ALA A 284 0.66 -4.30 23.36
CA ALA A 284 1.73 -5.19 23.82
C ALA A 284 1.77 -6.52 23.05
N LYS A 285 0.60 -7.13 22.75
CA LYS A 285 0.50 -8.36 21.97
C LYS A 285 0.93 -8.16 20.51
N ILE A 286 0.51 -7.05 19.90
CA ILE A 286 0.90 -6.69 18.52
C ILE A 286 2.40 -6.47 18.44
N ASP A 287 2.99 -5.72 19.38
CA ASP A 287 4.42 -5.42 19.41
C ASP A 287 5.25 -6.70 19.64
N ALA A 288 4.78 -7.62 20.50
CA ALA A 288 5.41 -8.93 20.69
C ALA A 288 5.39 -9.79 19.43
N ALA A 289 4.26 -9.82 18.70
CA ALA A 289 4.16 -10.55 17.44
C ALA A 289 5.02 -9.92 16.34
N ARG A 290 5.04 -8.58 16.24
CA ARG A 290 5.92 -7.84 15.33
C ARG A 290 7.38 -8.23 15.56
N ALA A 291 7.84 -8.22 16.80
CA ALA A 291 9.22 -8.62 17.14
C ALA A 291 9.53 -10.06 16.73
N GLN A 292 8.57 -10.98 16.87
CA GLN A 292 8.74 -12.38 16.45
C GLN A 292 8.80 -12.53 14.92
N VAL A 293 7.98 -11.77 14.17
CA VAL A 293 8.03 -11.76 12.69
C VAL A 293 9.37 -11.21 12.22
N ILE A 294 9.80 -10.06 12.75
CA ILE A 294 11.11 -9.47 12.41
C ILE A 294 12.25 -10.42 12.72
N ALA A 295 12.18 -11.14 13.84
CA ALA A 295 13.19 -12.13 14.21
C ALA A 295 13.10 -13.46 13.43
N GLY A 296 12.14 -13.61 12.51
CA GLY A 296 11.89 -14.85 11.76
C GLY A 296 11.36 -16.03 12.59
N LYS A 297 11.01 -15.79 13.86
CA LYS A 297 10.45 -16.80 14.77
C LYS A 297 8.97 -17.09 14.48
N LEU A 298 8.22 -16.11 14.03
CA LEU A 298 6.85 -16.23 13.56
C LEU A 298 6.83 -15.99 12.06
N LYS A 299 6.50 -17.03 11.30
CA LYS A 299 6.43 -16.96 9.84
C LYS A 299 4.97 -16.71 9.42
N VAL A 300 4.75 -15.63 8.67
CA VAL A 300 3.48 -15.35 8.02
C VAL A 300 3.56 -15.84 6.58
N ILE A 301 2.59 -16.64 6.16
CA ILE A 301 2.57 -17.20 4.79
C ILE A 301 2.31 -16.08 3.79
N ASP A 302 3.21 -15.98 2.80
CA ASP A 302 3.03 -15.11 1.64
C ASP A 302 2.22 -15.85 0.57
N TYR A 303 1.03 -15.36 0.27
CA TYR A 303 0.14 -15.93 -0.75
C TYR A 303 0.82 -16.02 -2.13
N THR A 304 1.67 -15.06 -2.49
CA THR A 304 2.32 -15.03 -3.81
C THR A 304 3.37 -16.13 -3.97
N VAL A 305 3.85 -16.71 -2.89
CA VAL A 305 4.80 -17.84 -2.87
C VAL A 305 4.07 -19.17 -2.71
N ALA A 306 3.14 -19.24 -1.75
CA ALA A 306 2.47 -20.49 -1.39
C ALA A 306 1.22 -20.78 -2.24
N ASN A 307 0.65 -19.78 -2.89
CA ASN A 307 -0.66 -19.81 -3.58
C ASN A 307 -1.78 -20.36 -2.67
N SER A 308 -1.62 -20.15 -1.37
CA SER A 308 -2.51 -20.62 -0.29
C SER A 308 -2.30 -19.76 0.94
N CYS A 309 -3.32 -19.68 1.81
CA CYS A 309 -3.26 -19.06 3.14
C CYS A 309 -3.08 -20.07 4.28
N ARG A 310 -2.92 -21.35 3.97
CA ARG A 310 -2.85 -22.47 4.92
C ARG A 310 -1.77 -23.44 4.51
#